data_d7768bae24163ee98ba7f4ed9982d3b6
#
_entry.id   d7768bae24163ee98ba7f4ed9982d3b6
#
_cell.length_a   1.000
_cell.length_b   1.000
_cell.length_c   1.000
_cell.angle_alpha   90.00
_cell.angle_beta   90.00
_cell.angle_gamma   90.00
#
_symmetry.space_group_name_H-M   'P 1'
#
loop_
_entity.id
_entity.type
_entity.pdbx_description
1 polymer ?
#
loop_
_entity_poly.entity_id
_entity_poly.type
_entity_poly.pdbx_seq_one_letter_code
_entity_poly.pdbx_strand_id
1 'polypeptide(L)'
;MTSLFQAGEAEALLQAAIDGGLPDERGRFGPFGGRYVPETLVPAFERLEAGVKEHLHEPGFQAEFQRELREWVGRPTALTYAGRLSERWGADVWLKREDLAHTGAHKINNAIGQALLAKRLGVERVIAETGAGQHGVASAAACARVGLPCTVYMGAVDMERQAPNVDRMRRLGAECVAVESGDQTLRAAIDEALRTWVTDPHGIYYLLGSAVGAHPYPYLVRELQSVIGEESRQQMLDQAGALPDAAFACVGGGSTAIGLFYPLLAVDIELIGVEAGGTGTGLGQNAATLATGTPGVLQGSYTIILQDDDGQVQETHSISAGLDYSGVGPEHAMLQATGRV
;
A
#
# COMPACT_ATOMS: atom_id res chain seq x y z
N MET A 1 14.53 -21.01 7.92
CA MET A 1 13.59 -21.20 6.79
C MET A 1 14.28 -22.04 5.73
N THR A 2 13.67 -23.11 5.26
CA THR A 2 14.11 -23.83 4.05
C THR A 2 14.01 -22.82 2.90
N SER A 3 15.08 -22.65 2.10
CA SER A 3 15.10 -21.74 0.96
C SER A 3 13.87 -21.99 0.07
N LEU A 4 13.02 -21.00 -0.10
CA LEU A 4 11.86 -21.05 -1.00
C LEU A 4 12.29 -21.18 -2.48
N PHE A 5 13.56 -20.93 -2.76
CA PHE A 5 14.12 -20.89 -4.12
C PHE A 5 15.27 -21.89 -4.26
N GLN A 6 15.42 -22.44 -5.46
CA GLN A 6 16.63 -23.16 -5.86
C GLN A 6 17.78 -22.18 -6.14
N ALA A 7 19.00 -22.69 -6.21
CA ALA A 7 20.16 -21.85 -6.50
C ALA A 7 19.97 -21.09 -7.85
N GLY A 8 20.11 -19.77 -7.82
CA GLY A 8 19.94 -18.87 -8.97
C GLY A 8 18.50 -18.41 -9.25
N GLU A 9 17.46 -19.03 -8.68
CA GLU A 9 16.08 -18.58 -8.89
C GLU A 9 15.81 -17.24 -8.21
N ALA A 10 16.35 -17.02 -7.02
CA ALA A 10 16.21 -15.76 -6.30
C ALA A 10 16.83 -14.58 -7.06
N GLU A 11 18.03 -14.77 -7.62
CA GLU A 11 18.71 -13.75 -8.42
C GLU A 11 17.95 -13.44 -9.71
N ALA A 12 17.49 -14.48 -10.42
CA ALA A 12 16.71 -14.30 -11.64
C ALA A 12 15.37 -13.56 -11.37
N LEU A 13 14.73 -13.89 -10.26
CA LEU A 13 13.48 -13.23 -9.86
C LEU A 13 13.70 -11.76 -9.47
N LEU A 14 14.77 -11.47 -8.74
CA LEU A 14 15.16 -10.10 -8.41
C LEU A 14 15.51 -9.30 -9.68
N GLN A 15 16.25 -9.90 -10.61
CA GLN A 15 16.56 -9.25 -11.89
C GLN A 15 15.29 -8.95 -12.69
N ALA A 16 14.34 -9.89 -12.74
CA ALA A 16 13.05 -9.67 -13.38
C ALA A 16 12.27 -8.51 -12.72
N ALA A 17 12.34 -8.35 -11.39
CA ALA A 17 11.74 -7.21 -10.70
C ALA A 17 12.40 -5.88 -11.10
N ILE A 18 13.73 -5.85 -11.15
CA ILE A 18 14.53 -4.68 -11.55
C ILE A 18 14.23 -4.27 -12.99
N ASP A 19 14.07 -5.24 -13.89
CA ASP A 19 13.79 -5.02 -15.31
C ASP A 19 12.32 -4.66 -15.59
N GLY A 20 11.46 -4.58 -14.53
CA GLY A 20 10.05 -4.27 -14.67
C GLY A 20 9.20 -5.44 -15.19
N GLY A 21 9.73 -6.66 -15.20
CA GLY A 21 9.03 -7.87 -15.65
C GLY A 21 8.06 -8.47 -14.61
N LEU A 22 7.92 -7.86 -13.45
CA LEU A 22 7.00 -8.31 -12.41
C LEU A 22 5.91 -7.26 -12.10
N PRO A 23 4.69 -7.70 -11.80
CA PRO A 23 4.23 -9.09 -11.74
C PRO A 23 4.14 -9.74 -13.13
N ASP A 24 4.17 -11.07 -13.17
CA ASP A 24 3.95 -11.85 -14.38
C ASP A 24 2.51 -11.70 -14.90
N GLU A 25 2.17 -12.35 -16.03
CA GLU A 25 0.84 -12.33 -16.65
C GLU A 25 -0.28 -12.88 -15.73
N ARG A 26 0.07 -13.63 -14.70
CA ARG A 26 -0.85 -14.15 -13.68
C ARG A 26 -0.93 -13.25 -12.44
N GLY A 27 -0.26 -12.10 -12.48
CA GLY A 27 -0.19 -11.18 -11.35
C GLY A 27 0.72 -11.65 -10.21
N ARG A 28 1.76 -12.44 -10.49
CA ARG A 28 2.63 -13.02 -9.49
C ARG A 28 3.99 -12.35 -9.44
N PHE A 29 4.52 -12.31 -8.24
CA PHE A 29 5.89 -11.95 -7.88
C PHE A 29 6.60 -13.24 -7.43
N GLY A 30 7.04 -14.06 -8.40
CA GLY A 30 7.49 -15.41 -8.14
C GLY A 30 6.37 -16.30 -7.56
N PRO A 31 6.54 -16.91 -6.37
CA PRO A 31 5.49 -17.73 -5.76
C PRO A 31 4.32 -16.90 -5.19
N PHE A 32 4.53 -15.62 -4.92
CA PHE A 32 3.56 -14.75 -4.26
C PHE A 32 2.66 -13.98 -5.25
N GLY A 33 1.57 -13.39 -4.75
CA GLY A 33 0.62 -12.62 -5.56
C GLY A 33 -0.51 -13.46 -6.13
N GLY A 34 -0.92 -13.13 -7.35
CA GLY A 34 -2.02 -13.78 -8.05
C GLY A 34 -3.40 -13.22 -7.70
N ARG A 35 -4.45 -13.97 -8.09
CA ARG A 35 -5.84 -13.58 -7.91
C ARG A 35 -6.66 -14.75 -7.35
N TYR A 36 -6.86 -14.76 -6.04
CA TYR A 36 -7.61 -15.77 -5.31
C TYR A 36 -8.93 -15.17 -4.80
N VAL A 37 -9.83 -14.88 -5.72
CA VAL A 37 -11.09 -14.18 -5.43
C VAL A 37 -12.29 -15.04 -5.78
N PRO A 38 -13.46 -14.83 -5.13
CA PRO A 38 -14.71 -15.47 -5.53
C PRO A 38 -15.06 -15.17 -6.99
N GLU A 39 -15.71 -16.11 -7.68
CA GLU A 39 -16.11 -15.96 -9.09
C GLU A 39 -16.91 -14.67 -9.34
N THR A 40 -17.73 -14.26 -8.38
CA THR A 40 -18.52 -13.03 -8.45
C THR A 40 -17.71 -11.76 -8.54
N LEU A 41 -16.46 -11.76 -8.08
CA LEU A 41 -15.53 -10.62 -8.16
C LEU A 41 -14.65 -10.62 -9.42
N VAL A 42 -14.56 -11.75 -10.13
CA VAL A 42 -13.69 -11.88 -11.31
C VAL A 42 -13.96 -10.78 -12.34
N PRO A 43 -15.22 -10.47 -12.74
CA PRO A 43 -15.48 -9.41 -13.72
C PRO A 43 -14.98 -8.01 -13.28
N ALA A 44 -15.10 -7.70 -11.97
CA ALA A 44 -14.62 -6.43 -11.43
C ALA A 44 -13.09 -6.31 -11.53
N PHE A 45 -12.38 -7.39 -11.19
CA PHE A 45 -10.93 -7.42 -11.29
C PHE A 45 -10.43 -7.42 -12.74
N GLU A 46 -11.11 -8.11 -13.66
CA GLU A 46 -10.77 -8.09 -15.10
C GLU A 46 -10.92 -6.68 -15.68
N ARG A 47 -12.01 -5.99 -15.32
CA ARG A 47 -12.21 -4.59 -15.71
C ARG A 47 -11.16 -3.67 -15.14
N LEU A 48 -10.81 -3.83 -13.86
CA LEU A 48 -9.75 -3.06 -13.23
C LEU A 48 -8.41 -3.30 -13.92
N GLU A 49 -8.05 -4.55 -14.16
CA GLU A 49 -6.79 -4.91 -14.82
C GLU A 49 -6.73 -4.36 -16.25
N ALA A 50 -7.81 -4.44 -17.01
CA ALA A 50 -7.90 -3.84 -18.35
C ALA A 50 -7.69 -2.32 -18.28
N GLY A 51 -8.33 -1.64 -17.34
CA GLY A 51 -8.17 -0.20 -17.13
C GLY A 51 -6.75 0.19 -16.70
N VAL A 52 -6.12 -0.61 -15.85
CA VAL A 52 -4.71 -0.40 -15.45
C VAL A 52 -3.79 -0.53 -16.67
N LYS A 53 -3.95 -1.59 -17.48
CA LYS A 53 -3.16 -1.80 -18.69
C LYS A 53 -3.34 -0.70 -19.74
N GLU A 54 -4.55 -0.20 -19.90
CA GLU A 54 -4.88 0.84 -20.87
C GLU A 54 -4.39 2.22 -20.44
N HIS A 55 -4.57 2.57 -19.16
CA HIS A 55 -4.42 3.96 -18.72
C HIS A 55 -3.17 4.25 -17.90
N LEU A 56 -2.68 3.30 -17.09
CA LEU A 56 -1.65 3.62 -16.08
C LEU A 56 -0.40 4.28 -16.68
N HIS A 57 0.08 3.79 -17.82
CA HIS A 57 1.25 4.33 -18.51
C HIS A 57 0.91 5.19 -19.74
N GLU A 58 -0.37 5.48 -19.96
CA GLU A 58 -0.80 6.37 -21.02
C GLU A 58 -0.29 7.79 -20.74
N PRO A 59 0.34 8.48 -21.73
CA PRO A 59 0.96 9.79 -21.53
C PRO A 59 0.02 10.85 -20.93
N GLY A 60 -1.25 10.86 -21.33
CA GLY A 60 -2.25 11.81 -20.83
C GLY A 60 -2.62 11.53 -19.37
N PHE A 61 -2.71 10.25 -18.97
CA PHE A 61 -2.91 9.88 -17.57
C PHE A 61 -1.70 10.29 -16.73
N GLN A 62 -0.50 9.97 -17.17
CA GLN A 62 0.73 10.31 -16.45
C GLN A 62 0.89 11.84 -16.32
N ALA A 63 0.62 12.60 -17.37
CA ALA A 63 0.68 14.07 -17.30
C ALA A 63 -0.33 14.65 -16.31
N GLU A 64 -1.55 14.10 -16.26
CA GLU A 64 -2.59 14.50 -15.31
C GLU A 64 -2.20 14.11 -13.88
N PHE A 65 -1.75 12.89 -13.66
CA PHE A 65 -1.31 12.39 -12.35
C PHE A 65 -0.13 13.22 -11.82
N GLN A 66 0.91 13.45 -12.62
CA GLN A 66 2.06 14.27 -12.24
C GLN A 66 1.67 15.73 -11.95
N ARG A 67 0.69 16.30 -12.68
CA ARG A 67 0.15 17.62 -12.37
C ARG A 67 -0.53 17.63 -11.00
N GLU A 68 -1.40 16.66 -10.70
CA GLU A 68 -2.06 16.57 -9.39
C GLU A 68 -1.06 16.37 -8.25
N LEU A 69 -0.02 15.58 -8.47
CA LEU A 69 1.05 15.39 -7.50
C LEU A 69 1.77 16.72 -7.18
N ARG A 70 2.11 17.53 -8.19
CA ARG A 70 2.79 18.81 -7.98
C ARG A 70 1.87 19.88 -7.40
N GLU A 71 0.70 20.08 -8.02
CA GLU A 71 -0.13 21.27 -7.77
C GLU A 71 -1.09 21.11 -6.59
N TRP A 72 -1.45 19.86 -6.26
CA TRP A 72 -2.41 19.59 -5.22
C TRP A 72 -1.88 18.75 -4.07
N VAL A 73 -1.11 17.70 -4.34
CA VAL A 73 -0.50 16.88 -3.27
C VAL A 73 0.68 17.60 -2.63
N GLY A 74 1.37 18.49 -3.34
CA GLY A 74 2.51 19.26 -2.83
C GLY A 74 3.84 18.51 -2.97
N ARG A 75 4.00 17.75 -4.07
CA ARG A 75 5.25 17.05 -4.37
C ARG A 75 6.22 17.90 -5.22
N PRO A 76 7.55 17.68 -5.11
CA PRO A 76 8.20 16.71 -4.24
C PRO A 76 8.07 17.05 -2.75
N THR A 77 7.83 16.03 -1.90
CA THR A 77 7.92 16.23 -0.46
C THR A 77 9.36 16.48 -0.05
N ALA A 78 9.57 17.24 1.02
CA ALA A 78 10.92 17.59 1.45
C ALA A 78 11.74 16.35 1.85
N LEU A 79 13.01 16.34 1.48
CA LEU A 79 14.02 15.51 2.11
C LEU A 79 14.75 16.39 3.12
N THR A 80 14.68 16.07 4.40
CA THR A 80 15.16 16.92 5.49
C THR A 80 16.34 16.27 6.19
N TYR A 81 17.49 16.95 6.26
CA TYR A 81 18.60 16.53 7.10
C TYR A 81 18.23 16.70 8.58
N ALA A 82 18.32 15.62 9.35
CA ALA A 82 17.95 15.58 10.75
C ALA A 82 19.18 15.72 11.66
N GLY A 83 19.83 16.91 11.68
CA GLY A 83 21.13 17.13 12.31
C GLY A 83 21.22 16.65 13.76
N ARG A 84 20.19 16.91 14.59
CA ARG A 84 20.17 16.45 16.00
C ARG A 84 20.10 14.92 16.14
N LEU A 85 19.43 14.23 15.22
CA LEU A 85 19.43 12.77 15.19
C LEU A 85 20.78 12.24 14.69
N SER A 86 21.34 12.91 13.69
CA SER A 86 22.64 12.57 13.12
C SER A 86 23.74 12.65 14.18
N GLU A 87 23.78 13.73 14.95
CA GLU A 87 24.69 13.88 16.09
C GLU A 87 24.51 12.77 17.14
N ARG A 88 23.26 12.46 17.47
CA ARG A 88 22.93 11.47 18.50
C ARG A 88 23.32 10.05 18.09
N TRP A 89 23.17 9.71 16.80
CA TRP A 89 23.37 8.34 16.31
C TRP A 89 24.71 8.13 15.63
N GLY A 90 25.47 9.20 15.37
CA GLY A 90 26.77 9.13 14.72
C GLY A 90 26.67 8.73 13.24
N ALA A 91 25.59 9.08 12.58
CA ALA A 91 25.31 8.78 11.18
C ALA A 91 24.49 9.93 10.55
N ASP A 92 24.65 10.18 9.26
CA ASP A 92 23.85 11.18 8.56
C ASP A 92 22.43 10.69 8.34
N VAL A 93 21.47 11.30 9.04
CA VAL A 93 20.06 10.93 8.99
C VAL A 93 19.26 11.91 8.15
N TRP A 94 18.60 11.38 7.13
CA TRP A 94 17.72 12.11 6.23
C TRP A 94 16.29 11.59 6.33
N LEU A 95 15.33 12.49 6.39
CA LEU A 95 13.90 12.16 6.51
C LEU A 95 13.16 12.54 5.23
N LYS A 96 12.62 11.58 4.51
CA LYS A 96 11.66 11.81 3.43
C LYS A 96 10.29 12.09 4.05
N ARG A 97 9.85 13.35 3.95
CA ARG A 97 8.75 13.91 4.73
C ARG A 97 7.39 13.70 4.07
N GLU A 98 6.95 12.44 4.00
CA GLU A 98 5.62 12.10 3.46
C GLU A 98 4.45 12.61 4.33
N ASP A 99 4.72 12.98 5.58
CA ASP A 99 3.80 13.69 6.46
C ASP A 99 3.45 15.11 5.99
N LEU A 100 4.26 15.70 5.10
CA LEU A 100 4.02 17.00 4.49
C LEU A 100 3.19 16.94 3.20
N ALA A 101 2.93 15.74 2.66
CA ALA A 101 2.00 15.57 1.57
C ALA A 101 0.58 15.96 1.99
N HIS A 102 -0.24 16.42 1.05
CA HIS A 102 -1.65 16.72 1.31
C HIS A 102 -2.34 15.57 2.04
N THR A 103 -3.20 15.87 3.01
CA THR A 103 -3.83 14.95 3.96
C THR A 103 -2.93 14.40 5.09
N GLY A 104 -1.62 14.65 5.04
CA GLY A 104 -0.69 14.34 6.14
C GLY A 104 -0.04 12.95 6.07
N ALA A 105 -0.10 12.26 4.92
CA ALA A 105 0.55 10.96 4.73
C ALA A 105 0.69 10.62 3.23
N HIS A 106 1.56 9.65 2.92
CA HIS A 106 1.79 9.09 1.58
C HIS A 106 0.53 8.51 0.89
N LYS A 107 -0.52 8.20 1.63
CA LYS A 107 -1.75 7.59 1.10
C LYS A 107 -2.37 8.38 -0.03
N ILE A 108 -2.20 9.70 -0.04
CA ILE A 108 -2.75 10.59 -1.06
C ILE A 108 -2.19 10.35 -2.46
N ASN A 109 -0.93 9.89 -2.58
CA ASN A 109 -0.30 9.59 -3.87
C ASN A 109 -1.09 8.49 -4.60
N ASN A 110 -1.34 7.40 -3.89
CA ASN A 110 -2.13 6.28 -4.39
C ASN A 110 -3.61 6.68 -4.60
N ALA A 111 -4.20 7.39 -3.64
CA ALA A 111 -5.62 7.72 -3.68
C ALA A 111 -5.96 8.62 -4.87
N ILE A 112 -5.14 9.64 -5.18
CA ILE A 112 -5.39 10.50 -6.34
C ILE A 112 -5.19 9.74 -7.66
N GLY A 113 -4.18 8.88 -7.77
CA GLY A 113 -3.97 8.07 -8.97
C GLY A 113 -5.13 7.10 -9.23
N GLN A 114 -5.62 6.41 -8.21
CA GLN A 114 -6.77 5.53 -8.33
C GLN A 114 -8.07 6.30 -8.60
N ALA A 115 -8.28 7.48 -8.01
CA ALA A 115 -9.45 8.31 -8.29
C ALA A 115 -9.48 8.81 -9.75
N LEU A 116 -8.32 9.18 -10.30
CA LEU A 116 -8.18 9.51 -11.73
C LEU A 116 -8.48 8.31 -12.62
N LEU A 117 -8.00 7.13 -12.26
CA LEU A 117 -8.31 5.88 -12.98
C LEU A 117 -9.80 5.56 -12.91
N ALA A 118 -10.42 5.64 -11.74
CA ALA A 118 -11.85 5.44 -11.55
C ALA A 118 -12.69 6.38 -12.44
N LYS A 119 -12.29 7.66 -12.53
CA LYS A 119 -12.94 8.64 -13.42
C LYS A 119 -12.82 8.23 -14.89
N ARG A 120 -11.66 7.75 -15.35
CA ARG A 120 -11.47 7.27 -16.74
C ARG A 120 -12.27 6.02 -17.05
N LEU A 121 -12.44 5.14 -16.07
CA LEU A 121 -13.30 3.96 -16.18
C LEU A 121 -14.80 4.30 -16.21
N GLY A 122 -15.16 5.57 -15.96
CA GLY A 122 -16.55 6.04 -16.01
C GLY A 122 -17.44 5.43 -14.93
N VAL A 123 -16.88 5.17 -13.73
CA VAL A 123 -17.67 4.64 -12.61
C VAL A 123 -18.56 5.71 -12.01
N GLU A 124 -19.64 5.29 -11.37
CA GLU A 124 -20.61 6.19 -10.74
C GLU A 124 -20.14 6.67 -9.36
N ARG A 125 -19.42 5.79 -8.63
CA ARG A 125 -18.93 6.10 -7.28
C ARG A 125 -17.69 5.29 -6.93
N VAL A 126 -16.99 5.78 -5.91
CA VAL A 126 -15.84 5.10 -5.31
C VAL A 126 -16.21 4.60 -3.91
N ILE A 127 -15.75 3.41 -3.57
CA ILE A 127 -15.77 2.92 -2.19
C ILE A 127 -14.34 2.71 -1.72
N ALA A 128 -14.12 2.87 -0.42
CA ALA A 128 -12.83 2.60 0.23
C ALA A 128 -13.06 2.01 1.61
N GLU A 129 -12.07 1.31 2.13
CA GLU A 129 -11.98 0.89 3.52
C GLU A 129 -10.97 1.75 4.29
N THR A 130 -11.08 1.78 5.60
CA THR A 130 -10.04 2.37 6.43
C THR A 130 -10.08 1.81 7.87
N GLY A 131 -8.91 1.66 8.51
CA GLY A 131 -8.77 1.39 9.94
C GLY A 131 -8.32 2.64 10.67
N ALA A 132 -7.05 3.05 10.51
CA ALA A 132 -6.50 4.28 11.10
C ALA A 132 -7.14 5.59 10.61
N GLY A 133 -7.93 5.55 9.55
CA GLY A 133 -8.59 6.72 8.97
C GLY A 133 -7.79 7.45 7.89
N GLN A 134 -6.48 7.29 7.83
CA GLN A 134 -5.64 8.04 6.87
C GLN A 134 -5.94 7.70 5.41
N HIS A 135 -6.20 6.42 5.10
CA HIS A 135 -6.59 6.03 3.76
C HIS A 135 -7.98 6.59 3.41
N GLY A 136 -8.93 6.51 4.33
CA GLY A 136 -10.27 7.08 4.15
C GLY A 136 -10.24 8.59 3.88
N VAL A 137 -9.43 9.35 4.64
CA VAL A 137 -9.25 10.80 4.42
C VAL A 137 -8.63 11.07 3.05
N ALA A 138 -7.60 10.30 2.65
CA ALA A 138 -6.98 10.44 1.34
C ALA A 138 -7.95 10.11 0.20
N SER A 139 -8.76 9.05 0.33
CA SER A 139 -9.77 8.64 -0.64
C SER A 139 -10.88 9.68 -0.76
N ALA A 140 -11.41 10.18 0.37
CA ALA A 140 -12.42 11.24 0.39
C ALA A 140 -11.90 12.52 -0.29
N ALA A 141 -10.66 12.93 0.03
CA ALA A 141 -10.03 14.11 -0.58
C ALA A 141 -9.82 13.94 -2.09
N ALA A 142 -9.30 12.78 -2.53
CA ALA A 142 -9.06 12.50 -3.94
C ALA A 142 -10.37 12.43 -4.72
N CYS A 143 -11.41 11.78 -4.20
CA CYS A 143 -12.71 11.71 -4.84
C CYS A 143 -13.38 13.09 -4.95
N ALA A 144 -13.31 13.90 -3.89
CA ALA A 144 -13.78 15.30 -3.94
C ALA A 144 -13.03 16.11 -5.01
N ARG A 145 -11.70 15.90 -5.15
CA ARG A 145 -10.87 16.57 -6.16
C ARG A 145 -11.28 16.24 -7.59
N VAL A 146 -11.63 14.97 -7.86
CA VAL A 146 -12.00 14.53 -9.22
C VAL A 146 -13.51 14.60 -9.49
N GLY A 147 -14.34 14.89 -8.47
CA GLY A 147 -15.78 15.02 -8.59
C GLY A 147 -16.53 13.68 -8.57
N LEU A 148 -16.03 12.67 -7.85
CA LEU A 148 -16.69 11.36 -7.67
C LEU A 148 -17.28 11.23 -6.26
N PRO A 149 -18.49 10.70 -6.11
CA PRO A 149 -19.03 10.30 -4.81
C PRO A 149 -18.13 9.25 -4.14
N CYS A 150 -17.93 9.34 -2.82
CA CYS A 150 -17.10 8.44 -2.06
C CYS A 150 -17.84 7.92 -0.83
N THR A 151 -17.86 6.59 -0.65
CA THR A 151 -18.30 5.93 0.57
C THR A 151 -17.11 5.22 1.23
N VAL A 152 -16.87 5.51 2.51
CA VAL A 152 -15.76 4.92 3.27
C VAL A 152 -16.33 3.99 4.34
N TYR A 153 -15.96 2.72 4.28
CA TYR A 153 -16.28 1.72 5.31
C TYR A 153 -15.20 1.73 6.38
N MET A 154 -15.63 1.76 7.63
CA MET A 154 -14.72 1.77 8.78
C MET A 154 -15.34 0.96 9.93
N GLY A 155 -14.56 0.12 10.59
CA GLY A 155 -15.05 -0.63 11.73
C GLY A 155 -15.54 0.31 12.84
N ALA A 156 -16.62 -0.05 13.51
CA ALA A 156 -17.25 0.82 14.53
C ALA A 156 -16.27 1.18 15.66
N VAL A 157 -15.44 0.22 16.09
CA VAL A 157 -14.39 0.44 17.09
C VAL A 157 -13.33 1.43 16.58
N ASP A 158 -12.92 1.31 15.34
CA ASP A 158 -11.95 2.22 14.73
C ASP A 158 -12.53 3.63 14.52
N MET A 159 -13.83 3.75 14.18
CA MET A 159 -14.49 5.04 14.06
C MET A 159 -14.49 5.84 15.36
N GLU A 160 -14.68 5.17 16.49
CA GLU A 160 -14.62 5.81 17.81
C GLU A 160 -13.19 6.26 18.12
N ARG A 161 -12.20 5.36 17.93
CA ARG A 161 -10.78 5.64 18.20
C ARG A 161 -10.23 6.77 17.32
N GLN A 162 -10.72 6.87 16.09
CA GLN A 162 -10.21 7.77 15.05
C GLN A 162 -11.25 8.84 14.65
N ALA A 163 -12.11 9.25 15.56
CA ALA A 163 -13.18 10.23 15.33
C ALA A 163 -12.74 11.51 14.59
N PRO A 164 -11.53 12.09 14.83
CA PRO A 164 -11.06 13.24 14.07
C PRO A 164 -10.91 12.96 12.56
N ASN A 165 -10.52 11.74 12.17
CA ASN A 165 -10.41 11.37 10.76
C ASN A 165 -11.80 11.14 10.15
N VAL A 166 -12.76 10.61 10.90
CA VAL A 166 -14.16 10.48 10.47
C VAL A 166 -14.77 11.87 10.18
N ASP A 167 -14.53 12.85 11.06
CA ASP A 167 -14.97 14.23 10.84
C ASP A 167 -14.34 14.84 9.56
N ARG A 168 -13.05 14.61 9.35
CA ARG A 168 -12.37 15.05 8.11
C ARG A 168 -13.00 14.45 6.86
N MET A 169 -13.25 13.14 6.83
CA MET A 169 -13.88 12.46 5.70
C MET A 169 -15.26 13.04 5.38
N ARG A 170 -16.08 13.25 6.41
CA ARG A 170 -17.42 13.85 6.26
C ARG A 170 -17.36 15.29 5.75
N ARG A 171 -16.42 16.09 6.23
CA ARG A 171 -16.20 17.47 5.73
C ARG A 171 -15.74 17.51 4.27
N LEU A 172 -15.06 16.47 3.81
CA LEU A 172 -14.67 16.29 2.40
C LEU A 172 -15.81 15.74 1.53
N GLY A 173 -16.99 15.53 2.11
CA GLY A 173 -18.18 15.08 1.39
C GLY A 173 -18.31 13.57 1.24
N ALA A 174 -17.46 12.78 1.90
CA ALA A 174 -17.59 11.32 1.88
C ALA A 174 -18.66 10.84 2.87
N GLU A 175 -19.39 9.81 2.49
CA GLU A 175 -20.21 9.03 3.39
C GLU A 175 -19.32 8.09 4.21
N CYS A 176 -19.44 8.11 5.55
CA CYS A 176 -18.71 7.20 6.43
C CYS A 176 -19.68 6.19 7.03
N VAL A 177 -19.51 4.92 6.69
CA VAL A 177 -20.37 3.82 7.10
C VAL A 177 -19.66 3.00 8.18
N ALA A 178 -20.30 2.90 9.37
CA ALA A 178 -19.82 2.06 10.44
C ALA A 178 -20.08 0.59 10.12
N VAL A 179 -19.04 -0.25 10.25
CA VAL A 179 -19.17 -1.70 10.13
C VAL A 179 -19.23 -2.30 11.53
N GLU A 180 -20.41 -2.82 11.88
CA GLU A 180 -20.70 -3.40 13.20
C GLU A 180 -20.54 -4.92 13.25
N SER A 181 -20.29 -5.56 12.09
CA SER A 181 -20.04 -6.99 11.96
C SER A 181 -18.59 -7.38 12.20
N GLY A 182 -18.34 -8.64 12.54
CA GLY A 182 -17.00 -9.17 12.73
C GLY A 182 -16.26 -8.54 13.92
N ASP A 183 -14.96 -8.27 13.73
CA ASP A 183 -14.09 -7.66 14.73
C ASP A 183 -14.27 -6.12 14.85
N GLN A 184 -15.11 -5.53 13.99
CA GLN A 184 -15.40 -4.09 13.95
C GLN A 184 -14.14 -3.22 13.72
N THR A 185 -13.14 -3.77 13.04
CA THR A 185 -11.87 -3.11 12.70
C THR A 185 -11.66 -3.10 11.19
N LEU A 186 -10.42 -2.78 10.75
CA LEU A 186 -10.04 -2.72 9.33
C LEU A 186 -10.44 -3.98 8.55
N ARG A 187 -10.29 -5.18 9.12
CA ARG A 187 -10.65 -6.43 8.44
C ARG A 187 -12.13 -6.48 8.07
N ALA A 188 -13.00 -6.16 9.03
CA ALA A 188 -14.44 -6.11 8.78
C ALA A 188 -14.80 -5.04 7.75
N ALA A 189 -14.11 -3.89 7.75
CA ALA A 189 -14.30 -2.83 6.78
C ALA A 189 -13.92 -3.27 5.35
N ILE A 190 -12.83 -4.03 5.18
CA ILE A 190 -12.44 -4.61 3.89
C ILE A 190 -13.49 -5.60 3.39
N ASP A 191 -13.95 -6.50 4.25
CA ASP A 191 -14.97 -7.48 3.90
C ASP A 191 -16.28 -6.82 3.44
N GLU A 192 -16.67 -5.72 4.08
CA GLU A 192 -17.86 -4.96 3.69
C GLU A 192 -17.68 -4.20 2.37
N ALA A 193 -16.51 -3.61 2.15
CA ALA A 193 -16.17 -2.99 0.88
C ALA A 193 -16.21 -4.00 -0.27
N LEU A 194 -15.66 -5.20 -0.08
CA LEU A 194 -15.69 -6.28 -1.08
C LEU A 194 -17.14 -6.75 -1.35
N ARG A 195 -17.97 -6.93 -0.31
CA ARG A 195 -19.40 -7.28 -0.47
C ARG A 195 -20.15 -6.20 -1.25
N THR A 196 -19.88 -4.94 -0.97
CA THR A 196 -20.51 -3.84 -1.71
C THR A 196 -20.04 -3.82 -3.16
N TRP A 197 -18.75 -4.03 -3.43
CA TRP A 197 -18.22 -4.05 -4.80
C TRP A 197 -18.87 -5.11 -5.68
N VAL A 198 -19.14 -6.31 -5.12
CA VAL A 198 -19.84 -7.39 -5.83
C VAL A 198 -21.24 -6.98 -6.30
N THR A 199 -21.92 -6.09 -5.60
CA THR A 199 -23.30 -5.70 -5.94
C THR A 199 -23.40 -4.91 -7.25
N ASP A 200 -22.34 -4.17 -7.59
CA ASP A 200 -22.27 -3.41 -8.83
C ASP A 200 -20.80 -3.25 -9.28
N PRO A 201 -20.22 -4.28 -9.90
CA PRO A 201 -18.82 -4.26 -10.31
C PRO A 201 -18.51 -3.30 -11.47
N HIS A 202 -19.54 -2.71 -12.08
CA HIS A 202 -19.39 -1.75 -13.18
C HIS A 202 -19.53 -0.29 -12.73
N GLY A 203 -20.47 0.02 -11.85
CA GLY A 203 -20.70 1.36 -11.35
C GLY A 203 -19.80 1.75 -10.17
N ILE A 204 -19.20 0.76 -9.49
CA ILE A 204 -18.37 0.97 -8.30
C ILE A 204 -16.89 0.72 -8.60
N TYR A 205 -16.03 1.62 -8.12
CA TYR A 205 -14.60 1.41 -8.04
C TYR A 205 -14.19 1.21 -6.58
N TYR A 206 -13.51 0.11 -6.28
CA TYR A 206 -12.93 -0.11 -4.96
C TYR A 206 -11.51 0.47 -4.92
N LEU A 207 -11.32 1.55 -4.16
CA LEU A 207 -10.04 2.25 -3.99
C LEU A 207 -9.29 1.64 -2.82
N LEU A 208 -8.31 0.77 -3.11
CA LEU A 208 -7.55 0.03 -2.10
C LEU A 208 -6.37 0.85 -1.56
N GLY A 209 -6.21 0.82 -0.24
CA GLY A 209 -5.27 1.69 0.48
C GLY A 209 -3.84 1.22 0.61
N SER A 210 -3.49 0.01 0.16
CA SER A 210 -2.14 -0.54 0.31
C SER A 210 -1.74 -1.46 -0.84
N ALA A 211 -0.45 -1.84 -0.90
CA ALA A 211 0.10 -2.74 -1.91
C ALA A 211 -0.21 -4.22 -1.61
N VAL A 212 -1.45 -4.50 -1.20
CA VAL A 212 -1.97 -5.81 -0.81
C VAL A 212 -3.14 -6.22 -1.70
N GLY A 213 -3.73 -7.37 -1.42
CA GLY A 213 -4.90 -7.85 -2.15
C GLY A 213 -4.56 -8.51 -3.48
N ALA A 214 -5.62 -8.90 -4.21
CA ALA A 214 -5.47 -9.57 -5.48
C ALA A 214 -4.89 -8.67 -6.58
N HIS A 215 -4.18 -9.25 -7.54
CA HIS A 215 -3.78 -8.56 -8.76
C HIS A 215 -5.00 -7.89 -9.44
N PRO A 216 -4.91 -6.60 -9.89
CA PRO A 216 -3.67 -5.82 -10.10
C PRO A 216 -3.30 -4.84 -8.97
N TYR A 217 -3.97 -4.85 -7.81
CA TYR A 217 -3.75 -3.85 -6.77
C TYR A 217 -2.30 -3.73 -6.29
N PRO A 218 -1.54 -4.80 -5.98
CA PRO A 218 -0.15 -4.64 -5.54
C PRO A 218 0.70 -3.88 -6.55
N TYR A 219 0.55 -4.22 -7.84
CA TYR A 219 1.21 -3.53 -8.94
C TYR A 219 0.78 -2.06 -9.05
N LEU A 220 -0.53 -1.81 -9.12
CA LEU A 220 -1.09 -0.46 -9.25
C LEU A 220 -0.62 0.46 -8.12
N VAL A 221 -0.69 -0.01 -6.87
CA VAL A 221 -0.28 0.78 -5.71
C VAL A 221 1.23 1.03 -5.71
N ARG A 222 2.04 0.04 -6.08
CA ARG A 222 3.49 0.23 -6.25
C ARG A 222 3.80 1.36 -7.23
N GLU A 223 3.24 1.31 -8.42
CA GLU A 223 3.48 2.32 -9.47
C GLU A 223 3.09 3.73 -8.99
N LEU A 224 1.93 3.86 -8.35
CA LEU A 224 1.46 5.15 -7.85
C LEU A 224 2.24 5.67 -6.63
N GLN A 225 2.92 4.80 -5.89
CA GLN A 225 3.75 5.17 -4.75
C GLN A 225 5.24 5.33 -5.08
N SER A 226 5.69 4.87 -6.25
CA SER A 226 7.12 4.89 -6.65
C SER A 226 7.71 6.30 -6.68
N VAL A 227 6.89 7.32 -6.82
CA VAL A 227 7.30 8.73 -6.68
C VAL A 227 8.08 9.02 -5.40
N ILE A 228 7.87 8.26 -4.31
CA ILE A 228 8.59 8.41 -3.04
C ILE A 228 10.09 8.10 -3.25
N GLY A 229 10.40 6.95 -3.83
CA GLY A 229 11.77 6.51 -4.06
C GLY A 229 12.47 7.29 -5.19
N GLU A 230 11.74 7.61 -6.27
CA GLU A 230 12.24 8.43 -7.37
C GLU A 230 12.72 9.80 -6.88
N GLU A 231 11.87 10.50 -6.12
CA GLU A 231 12.22 11.79 -5.51
C GLU A 231 13.35 11.64 -4.48
N SER A 232 13.30 10.62 -3.62
CA SER A 232 14.32 10.41 -2.60
C SER A 232 15.71 10.22 -3.22
N ARG A 233 15.79 9.42 -4.28
CA ARG A 233 17.02 9.20 -5.03
C ARG A 233 17.60 10.50 -5.58
N GLN A 234 16.77 11.29 -6.28
CA GLN A 234 17.20 12.55 -6.86
C GLN A 234 17.59 13.57 -5.79
N GLN A 235 16.77 13.73 -4.75
CA GLN A 235 17.03 14.67 -3.66
C GLN A 235 18.30 14.33 -2.86
N MET A 236 18.62 13.03 -2.65
CA MET A 236 19.89 12.63 -2.04
C MET A 236 21.09 13.05 -2.88
N LEU A 237 21.04 12.81 -4.19
CA LEU A 237 22.10 13.24 -5.10
C LEU A 237 22.26 14.77 -5.10
N ASP A 238 21.15 15.51 -5.11
CA ASP A 238 21.16 16.97 -5.17
C ASP A 238 21.63 17.62 -3.85
N GLN A 239 21.26 17.04 -2.70
CA GLN A 239 21.49 17.64 -1.39
C GLN A 239 22.71 17.07 -0.64
N ALA A 240 22.95 15.76 -0.76
CA ALA A 240 24.06 15.07 -0.11
C ALA A 240 25.22 14.75 -1.06
N GLY A 241 25.01 14.85 -2.38
CA GLY A 241 26.00 14.53 -3.40
C GLY A 241 26.23 13.03 -3.62
N ALA A 242 25.51 12.18 -2.87
CA ALA A 242 25.62 10.71 -2.95
C ALA A 242 24.29 10.05 -2.57
N LEU A 243 24.14 8.78 -2.91
CA LEU A 243 23.06 7.95 -2.40
C LEU A 243 23.35 7.56 -0.94
N PRO A 244 22.31 7.22 -0.15
CA PRO A 244 22.52 6.77 1.23
C PRO A 244 23.10 5.36 1.26
N ASP A 245 23.75 4.97 2.36
CA ASP A 245 24.18 3.59 2.58
C ASP A 245 22.99 2.66 2.82
N ALA A 246 21.94 3.18 3.46
CA ALA A 246 20.73 2.42 3.76
C ALA A 246 19.45 3.25 3.67
N ALA A 247 18.35 2.63 3.28
CA ALA A 247 17.01 3.22 3.28
C ALA A 247 16.06 2.40 4.16
N PHE A 248 15.36 3.08 5.08
CA PHE A 248 14.45 2.48 6.04
C PHE A 248 13.00 2.88 5.74
N ALA A 249 12.09 1.93 5.79
CA ALA A 249 10.66 2.22 5.75
C ALA A 249 9.85 1.26 6.63
N CYS A 250 8.77 1.79 7.23
CA CYS A 250 7.82 0.95 7.98
C CYS A 250 7.03 0.05 7.03
N VAL A 251 6.83 -1.20 7.44
CA VAL A 251 6.04 -2.20 6.72
C VAL A 251 4.87 -2.64 7.58
N GLY A 252 3.64 -2.27 7.14
CA GLY A 252 2.39 -2.92 7.49
C GLY A 252 1.93 -3.68 6.24
N GLY A 253 0.90 -3.19 5.53
CA GLY A 253 0.62 -3.69 4.16
C GLY A 253 1.71 -3.35 3.13
N GLY A 254 2.59 -2.38 3.43
CA GLY A 254 3.84 -2.13 2.73
C GLY A 254 3.80 -1.05 1.64
N SER A 255 2.73 -0.24 1.53
CA SER A 255 2.63 0.75 0.43
C SER A 255 3.72 1.84 0.46
N THR A 256 4.09 2.34 1.65
CA THR A 256 5.20 3.29 1.79
C THR A 256 6.53 2.65 1.42
N ALA A 257 6.77 1.46 1.95
CA ALA A 257 8.03 0.75 1.78
C ALA A 257 8.26 0.36 0.32
N ILE A 258 7.26 -0.19 -0.37
CA ILE A 258 7.41 -0.53 -1.79
C ILE A 258 7.60 0.72 -2.65
N GLY A 259 6.91 1.82 -2.33
CA GLY A 259 7.08 3.09 -3.01
C GLY A 259 8.49 3.67 -2.86
N LEU A 260 9.16 3.45 -1.72
CA LEU A 260 10.55 3.81 -1.52
C LEU A 260 11.51 2.80 -2.17
N PHE A 261 11.29 1.50 -1.95
CA PHE A 261 12.25 0.44 -2.30
C PHE A 261 12.29 0.13 -3.79
N TYR A 262 11.13 0.08 -4.46
CA TYR A 262 11.06 -0.34 -5.86
C TYR A 262 11.97 0.49 -6.78
N PRO A 263 11.97 1.85 -6.75
CA PRO A 263 12.90 2.65 -7.55
C PRO A 263 14.38 2.51 -7.15
N LEU A 264 14.65 1.88 -6.01
CA LEU A 264 16.00 1.68 -5.46
C LEU A 264 16.49 0.22 -5.58
N LEU A 265 15.71 -0.69 -6.18
CA LEU A 265 16.08 -2.10 -6.27
C LEU A 265 17.39 -2.34 -7.01
N ALA A 266 17.65 -1.58 -8.07
CA ALA A 266 18.86 -1.68 -8.89
C ALA A 266 20.08 -0.96 -8.30
N VAL A 267 19.91 -0.26 -7.15
CA VAL A 267 20.97 0.54 -6.55
C VAL A 267 21.64 -0.25 -5.43
N ASP A 268 22.97 -0.14 -5.32
CA ASP A 268 23.76 -0.78 -4.26
C ASP A 268 23.64 -0.01 -2.95
N ILE A 269 22.50 -0.15 -2.29
CA ILE A 269 22.18 0.36 -0.95
C ILE A 269 21.45 -0.72 -0.16
N GLU A 270 21.54 -0.68 1.14
CA GLU A 270 20.77 -1.57 2.02
C GLU A 270 19.32 -1.10 2.10
N LEU A 271 18.36 -2.01 1.88
CA LEU A 271 16.92 -1.72 2.02
C LEU A 271 16.37 -2.43 3.25
N ILE A 272 15.85 -1.67 4.21
CA ILE A 272 15.45 -2.20 5.52
C ILE A 272 13.97 -1.90 5.77
N GLY A 273 13.16 -2.97 5.79
CA GLY A 273 11.77 -2.93 6.20
C GLY A 273 11.64 -3.06 7.73
N VAL A 274 10.88 -2.18 8.36
CA VAL A 274 10.65 -2.18 9.81
C VAL A 274 9.19 -2.48 10.10
N GLU A 275 8.93 -3.61 10.74
CA GLU A 275 7.58 -4.05 11.13
C GLU A 275 7.27 -3.72 12.60
N ALA A 276 5.99 -3.78 12.96
CA ALA A 276 5.54 -3.53 14.33
C ALA A 276 5.75 -4.77 15.20
N GLY A 277 6.78 -4.75 16.04
CA GLY A 277 7.13 -5.84 16.95
C GLY A 277 6.18 -6.02 18.14
N GLY A 278 5.27 -5.07 18.37
CA GLY A 278 4.23 -5.17 19.40
C GLY A 278 4.77 -5.41 20.80
N THR A 279 4.14 -6.36 21.52
CA THR A 279 4.49 -6.76 22.89
C THR A 279 5.23 -8.09 22.97
N GLY A 280 5.42 -8.79 21.85
CA GLY A 280 6.10 -10.07 21.79
C GLY A 280 5.98 -10.74 20.43
N THR A 281 6.54 -11.94 20.29
CA THR A 281 6.58 -12.70 19.03
C THR A 281 5.44 -13.71 18.85
N GLY A 282 4.57 -13.85 19.85
CA GLY A 282 3.42 -14.75 19.78
C GLY A 282 2.29 -14.19 18.91
N LEU A 283 1.39 -15.07 18.48
CA LEU A 283 0.17 -14.69 17.76
C LEU A 283 -0.65 -13.68 18.59
N GLY A 284 -1.17 -12.65 17.92
CA GLY A 284 -1.91 -11.56 18.56
C GLY A 284 -1.06 -10.55 19.35
N GLN A 285 0.27 -10.69 19.38
CA GLN A 285 1.17 -9.82 20.15
C GLN A 285 1.93 -8.83 19.28
N ASN A 286 1.95 -9.00 17.97
CA ASN A 286 2.66 -8.15 17.01
C ASN A 286 1.89 -8.02 15.68
N ALA A 287 2.43 -7.21 14.79
CA ALA A 287 2.02 -7.11 13.38
C ALA A 287 3.27 -7.22 12.47
N ALA A 288 4.24 -8.05 12.89
CA ALA A 288 5.50 -8.30 12.17
C ALA A 288 5.34 -9.50 11.23
N THR A 289 4.56 -9.31 10.19
CA THR A 289 4.10 -10.37 9.29
C THR A 289 5.24 -11.09 8.57
N LEU A 290 6.21 -10.36 8.04
CA LEU A 290 7.37 -10.97 7.35
C LEU A 290 8.30 -11.70 8.33
N ALA A 291 8.43 -11.18 9.54
CA ALA A 291 9.31 -11.77 10.54
C ALA A 291 8.72 -13.02 11.20
N THR A 292 7.41 -13.09 11.42
CA THR A 292 6.78 -14.13 12.25
C THR A 292 5.64 -14.90 11.56
N GLY A 293 5.19 -14.44 10.38
CA GLY A 293 4.09 -15.05 9.65
C GLY A 293 4.48 -16.27 8.81
N THR A 294 3.49 -16.86 8.17
CA THR A 294 3.61 -18.01 7.28
C THR A 294 2.89 -17.76 5.95
N PRO A 295 3.26 -18.48 4.88
CA PRO A 295 2.58 -18.34 3.59
C PRO A 295 1.10 -18.70 3.65
N GLY A 296 0.24 -17.88 3.06
CA GLY A 296 -1.20 -18.12 3.01
C GLY A 296 -1.90 -17.16 2.07
N VAL A 297 -3.23 -17.29 1.93
CA VAL A 297 -4.06 -16.40 1.12
C VAL A 297 -4.81 -15.44 2.01
N LEU A 298 -4.65 -14.13 1.76
CA LEU A 298 -5.42 -13.08 2.41
C LEU A 298 -5.91 -12.08 1.37
N GLN A 299 -7.19 -11.74 1.42
CA GLN A 299 -7.83 -10.74 0.54
C GLN A 299 -7.51 -10.92 -0.95
N GLY A 300 -7.43 -12.19 -1.37
CA GLY A 300 -7.25 -12.56 -2.76
C GLY A 300 -5.81 -12.63 -3.25
N SER A 301 -4.81 -12.51 -2.38
CA SER A 301 -3.39 -12.65 -2.71
C SER A 301 -2.72 -13.76 -1.90
N TYR A 302 -1.85 -14.55 -2.51
CA TYR A 302 -0.96 -15.45 -1.79
C TYR A 302 0.28 -14.67 -1.34
N THR A 303 0.49 -14.61 -0.03
CA THR A 303 1.56 -13.81 0.58
C THR A 303 1.97 -14.39 1.93
N ILE A 304 2.70 -13.64 2.75
CA ILE A 304 2.96 -13.98 4.14
C ILE A 304 1.88 -13.35 5.02
N ILE A 305 1.31 -14.13 5.94
CA ILE A 305 0.22 -13.72 6.82
C ILE A 305 0.43 -14.22 8.26
N LEU A 306 -0.13 -13.52 9.21
CA LEU A 306 -0.20 -13.96 10.61
C LEU A 306 -1.41 -14.88 10.76
N GLN A 307 -1.16 -16.17 10.87
CA GLN A 307 -2.17 -17.22 10.99
C GLN A 307 -1.71 -18.33 11.95
N ASP A 308 -2.67 -19.06 12.50
CA ASP A 308 -2.38 -20.26 13.28
C ASP A 308 -2.14 -21.50 12.40
N ASP A 309 -1.91 -22.65 13.03
CA ASP A 309 -1.64 -23.92 12.35
C ASP A 309 -2.84 -24.45 11.55
N ASP A 310 -4.04 -23.97 11.84
CA ASP A 310 -5.27 -24.27 11.10
C ASP A 310 -5.53 -23.27 9.94
N GLY A 311 -4.63 -22.30 9.73
CA GLY A 311 -4.73 -21.27 8.69
C GLY A 311 -5.69 -20.14 9.01
N GLN A 312 -6.10 -19.98 10.28
CA GLN A 312 -6.97 -18.89 10.69
C GLN A 312 -6.15 -17.63 10.94
N VAL A 313 -6.51 -16.58 10.22
CA VAL A 313 -5.89 -15.26 10.36
C VAL A 313 -6.08 -14.75 11.78
N GLN A 314 -4.97 -14.38 12.41
CA GLN A 314 -4.94 -13.94 13.79
C GLN A 314 -5.13 -12.43 13.93
N GLU A 315 -5.57 -12.02 15.11
CA GLU A 315 -5.52 -10.62 15.52
C GLU A 315 -4.07 -10.13 15.61
N THR A 316 -3.88 -8.85 15.45
CA THR A 316 -2.57 -8.20 15.48
C THR A 316 -2.52 -7.19 16.62
N HIS A 317 -1.30 -6.77 16.99
CA HIS A 317 -1.10 -5.71 17.97
C HIS A 317 -0.02 -4.75 17.52
N SER A 318 -0.39 -3.49 17.40
CA SER A 318 0.51 -2.37 17.13
C SER A 318 0.01 -1.10 17.83
N ILE A 319 0.91 -0.33 18.41
CA ILE A 319 0.58 1.04 18.89
C ILE A 319 0.37 2.00 17.71
N SER A 320 0.86 1.65 16.52
CA SER A 320 0.65 2.38 15.28
C SER A 320 -0.52 1.75 14.52
N ALA A 321 -1.67 2.40 14.53
CA ALA A 321 -2.85 1.94 13.80
C ALA A 321 -2.61 1.75 12.29
N GLY A 322 -1.63 2.48 11.70
CA GLY A 322 -1.24 2.32 10.30
C GLY A 322 -0.38 1.09 9.99
N LEU A 323 0.11 0.40 11.04
CA LEU A 323 0.91 -0.83 10.95
C LEU A 323 0.21 -2.03 11.60
N ASP A 324 -1.09 -1.91 11.90
CA ASP A 324 -1.89 -2.95 12.55
C ASP A 324 -2.64 -3.77 11.46
N TYR A 325 -1.93 -4.72 10.86
CA TYR A 325 -2.45 -5.53 9.77
C TYR A 325 -1.78 -6.90 9.74
N SER A 326 -2.57 -7.95 9.51
CA SER A 326 -2.13 -9.36 9.60
C SER A 326 -1.56 -9.94 8.31
N GLY A 327 -1.30 -9.12 7.29
CA GLY A 327 -0.72 -9.53 6.02
C GLY A 327 0.27 -8.50 5.49
N VAL A 328 0.92 -8.83 4.38
CA VAL A 328 1.88 -7.95 3.72
C VAL A 328 1.72 -8.02 2.20
N GLY A 329 2.17 -7.01 1.49
CA GLY A 329 2.20 -7.02 0.03
C GLY A 329 3.02 -8.19 -0.52
N PRO A 330 2.53 -8.89 -1.56
CA PRO A 330 3.21 -10.07 -2.10
C PRO A 330 4.59 -9.75 -2.68
N GLU A 331 4.81 -8.54 -3.17
CA GLU A 331 6.11 -8.07 -3.62
C GLU A 331 7.11 -7.96 -2.47
N HIS A 332 6.68 -7.52 -1.28
CA HIS A 332 7.55 -7.54 -0.08
C HIS A 332 7.92 -8.95 0.34
N ALA A 333 6.98 -9.90 0.27
CA ALA A 333 7.27 -11.30 0.54
C ALA A 333 8.32 -11.86 -0.43
N MET A 334 8.25 -11.48 -1.69
CA MET A 334 9.24 -11.83 -2.71
C MET A 334 10.60 -11.16 -2.42
N LEU A 335 10.63 -9.87 -2.12
CA LEU A 335 11.87 -9.13 -1.85
C LEU A 335 12.60 -9.67 -0.61
N GLN A 336 11.87 -10.02 0.45
CA GLN A 336 12.45 -10.69 1.62
C GLN A 336 12.99 -12.08 1.25
N ALA A 337 12.21 -12.86 0.52
CA ALA A 337 12.61 -14.22 0.15
C ALA A 337 13.82 -14.27 -0.79
N THR A 338 14.05 -13.22 -1.60
CA THR A 338 15.25 -13.05 -2.44
C THR A 338 16.42 -12.43 -1.68
N GLY A 339 16.22 -11.96 -0.44
CA GLY A 339 17.27 -11.33 0.37
C GLY A 339 17.64 -9.90 -0.08
N ARG A 340 16.77 -9.23 -0.86
CA ARG A 340 17.01 -7.85 -1.27
C ARG A 340 16.58 -6.83 -0.20
N VAL A 341 15.58 -7.20 0.61
CA VAL A 341 15.05 -6.42 1.74
C VAL A 341 15.06 -7.27 2.99
#